data_a24e7cc4535d2c00ca4d817c50b66b51
#
_entry.id   a24e7cc4535d2c00ca4d817c50b66b51
#
_cell.length_a   1.000
_cell.length_b   1.000
_cell.length_c   1.000
_cell.angle_alpha   90.00
_cell.angle_beta   90.00
_cell.angle_gamma   90.00
#
_symmetry.space_group_name_H-M   'P 1'
#
loop_
_entity.id
_entity.type
_entity.pdbx_description
1 polymer ?
#
loop_
_entity_poly.entity_id
_entity_poly.type
_entity_poly.pdbx_seq_one_letter_code
_entity_poly.pdbx_strand_id
1 'polypeptide(L)'
;MQGDRLIFELILNIALLVLIANLISKFRLIQKLILQEDRSLKSQAFLSVVFGGMVVLSTYTGIDIGSYSLNTRVIGAMAAGLLGGPIVGLYASLIGAIYVYLFSAHQAFAMASAFSTMMFGLLGGGFYPYFQRGKWKYQDLFLLTCFAEVCDMVCLLRFTVPVEMALNTILEISLPMILLNASGILIFISSFNHMFIQQDIERSRQ
;
A
#
# COMPACT_ATOMS: atom_id res chain seq x y z
N MET A 1 -13.10 -1.63 26.25
CA MET A 1 -12.96 -0.18 25.97
C MET A 1 -11.72 0.18 25.12
N GLN A 2 -10.49 -0.28 25.47
CA GLN A 2 -9.29 0.07 24.65
C GLN A 2 -9.26 -0.71 23.32
N GLY A 3 -9.64 -1.98 23.32
CA GLY A 3 -9.72 -2.80 22.09
C GLY A 3 -10.79 -2.33 21.12
N ASP A 4 -11.97 -1.92 21.62
CA ASP A 4 -13.07 -1.46 20.76
C ASP A 4 -12.70 -0.15 20.04
N ARG A 5 -12.00 0.75 20.73
CA ARG A 5 -11.49 1.99 20.16
C ARG A 5 -10.47 1.72 19.06
N LEU A 6 -9.55 0.79 19.28
CA LEU A 6 -8.53 0.38 18.32
C LEU A 6 -9.18 -0.14 17.03
N ILE A 7 -10.12 -1.08 17.17
CA ILE A 7 -10.83 -1.67 16.01
C ILE A 7 -11.58 -0.56 15.23
N PHE A 8 -12.22 0.37 15.93
CA PHE A 8 -12.94 1.48 15.30
C PHE A 8 -11.98 2.40 14.51
N GLU A 9 -10.84 2.78 15.06
CA GLU A 9 -9.84 3.60 14.40
C GLU A 9 -9.23 2.90 13.17
N LEU A 10 -9.03 1.57 13.26
CA LEU A 10 -8.56 0.75 12.13
C LEU A 10 -9.58 0.71 10.98
N ILE A 11 -10.86 0.51 11.30
CA ILE A 11 -11.94 0.54 10.30
C ILE A 11 -12.02 1.91 9.65
N LEU A 12 -11.89 2.99 10.41
CA LEU A 12 -11.87 4.36 9.90
C LEU A 12 -10.71 4.59 8.92
N ASN A 13 -9.51 4.09 9.21
CA ASN A 13 -8.36 4.18 8.32
C ASN A 13 -8.59 3.47 6.99
N ILE A 14 -9.13 2.24 7.03
CA ILE A 14 -9.47 1.52 5.79
C ILE A 14 -10.56 2.28 5.03
N ALA A 15 -11.61 2.74 5.71
CA ALA A 15 -12.69 3.47 5.08
C ALA A 15 -12.20 4.76 4.40
N LEU A 16 -11.26 5.48 5.02
CA LEU A 16 -10.63 6.65 4.44
C LEU A 16 -9.84 6.29 3.16
N LEU A 17 -9.03 5.24 3.20
CA LEU A 17 -8.28 4.79 2.01
C LEU A 17 -9.21 4.33 0.89
N VAL A 18 -10.27 3.60 1.21
CA VAL A 18 -11.28 3.17 0.23
C VAL A 18 -12.01 4.37 -0.37
N LEU A 19 -12.34 5.37 0.44
CA LEU A 19 -12.95 6.62 -0.04
C LEU A 19 -12.02 7.33 -1.02
N ILE A 20 -10.73 7.46 -0.67
CA ILE A 20 -9.72 8.06 -1.53
C ILE A 20 -9.54 7.24 -2.81
N ALA A 21 -9.48 5.90 -2.73
CA ALA A 21 -9.43 5.02 -3.89
C ALA A 21 -10.61 5.24 -4.83
N ASN A 22 -11.83 5.30 -4.28
CA ASN A 22 -13.04 5.58 -5.06
C ASN A 22 -13.02 6.97 -5.71
N LEU A 23 -12.53 7.98 -5.01
CA LEU A 23 -12.37 9.32 -5.59
C LEU A 23 -11.35 9.30 -6.72
N ILE A 24 -10.15 8.76 -6.48
CA ILE A 24 -9.06 8.67 -7.46
C ILE A 24 -9.51 7.86 -8.69
N SER A 25 -10.20 6.74 -8.49
CA SER A 25 -10.68 5.88 -9.58
C SER A 25 -11.71 6.57 -10.50
N LYS A 26 -12.39 7.62 -10.04
CA LYS A 26 -13.36 8.39 -10.85
C LYS A 26 -12.72 9.50 -11.68
N PHE A 27 -11.49 9.90 -11.38
CA PHE A 27 -10.81 10.93 -12.16
C PHE A 27 -10.38 10.39 -13.53
N ARG A 28 -11.01 10.89 -14.60
CA ARG A 28 -10.72 10.49 -15.99
C ARG A 28 -9.24 10.59 -16.37
N LEU A 29 -8.52 11.57 -15.79
CA LEU A 29 -7.09 11.72 -16.02
C LEU A 29 -6.33 10.50 -15.48
N ILE A 30 -6.61 10.11 -14.24
CA ILE A 30 -5.94 8.98 -13.57
C ILE A 30 -6.32 7.66 -14.28
N GLN A 31 -7.60 7.50 -14.65
CA GLN A 31 -8.04 6.35 -15.45
C GLN A 31 -7.22 6.21 -16.73
N LYS A 32 -7.11 7.29 -17.50
CA LYS A 32 -6.31 7.29 -18.72
C LYS A 32 -4.84 6.95 -18.48
N LEU A 33 -4.24 7.48 -17.41
CA LEU A 33 -2.84 7.24 -17.08
C LEU A 33 -2.57 5.80 -16.63
N ILE A 34 -3.50 5.18 -15.91
CA ILE A 34 -3.38 3.77 -15.48
C ILE A 34 -3.61 2.83 -16.68
N LEU A 35 -4.58 3.13 -17.56
CA LEU A 35 -4.98 2.27 -18.67
C LEU A 35 -4.15 2.47 -19.94
N GLN A 36 -3.43 3.59 -20.08
CA GLN A 36 -2.62 3.87 -21.28
C GLN A 36 -1.36 3.00 -21.30
N GLU A 37 -1.11 2.39 -22.48
CA GLU A 37 0.13 1.65 -22.74
C GLU A 37 1.34 2.57 -22.91
N ASP A 38 1.14 3.79 -23.40
CA ASP A 38 2.21 4.77 -23.62
C ASP A 38 2.42 5.63 -22.36
N ARG A 39 3.45 5.28 -21.59
CA ARG A 39 3.76 5.87 -20.29
C ARG A 39 4.83 6.94 -20.40
N SER A 40 4.42 8.15 -20.64
CA SER A 40 5.34 9.28 -20.56
C SER A 40 5.90 9.45 -19.13
N LEU A 41 7.12 9.95 -19.03
CA LEU A 41 7.75 10.27 -17.74
C LEU A 41 6.89 11.21 -16.87
N LYS A 42 6.18 12.14 -17.52
CA LYS A 42 5.28 13.09 -16.83
C LYS A 42 4.10 12.35 -16.18
N SER A 43 3.52 11.38 -16.89
CA SER A 43 2.42 10.56 -16.39
C SER A 43 2.83 9.72 -15.20
N GLN A 44 4.01 9.09 -15.28
CA GLN A 44 4.57 8.29 -14.20
C GLN A 44 4.90 9.16 -12.98
N ALA A 45 5.49 10.34 -13.17
CA ALA A 45 5.77 11.28 -12.10
C ALA A 45 4.47 11.74 -11.40
N PHE A 46 3.44 12.07 -12.16
CA PHE A 46 2.15 12.47 -11.61
C PHE A 46 1.52 11.35 -10.77
N LEU A 47 1.46 10.13 -11.30
CA LEU A 47 0.95 8.97 -10.56
C LEU A 47 1.78 8.69 -9.30
N SER A 48 3.11 8.82 -9.38
CA SER A 48 4.01 8.63 -8.22
C SER A 48 3.71 9.63 -7.11
N VAL A 49 3.42 10.89 -7.45
CA VAL A 49 3.05 11.91 -6.46
C VAL A 49 1.68 11.61 -5.85
N VAL A 50 0.70 11.23 -6.66
CA VAL A 50 -0.66 10.89 -6.17
C VAL A 50 -0.60 9.69 -5.21
N PHE A 51 0.00 8.59 -5.64
CA PHE A 51 0.10 7.40 -4.78
C PHE A 51 1.07 7.61 -3.61
N GLY A 52 2.16 8.35 -3.81
CA GLY A 52 3.08 8.73 -2.73
C GLY A 52 2.38 9.55 -1.64
N GLY A 53 1.53 10.49 -2.04
CA GLY A 53 0.66 11.23 -1.12
C GLY A 53 -0.28 10.32 -0.32
N MET A 54 -0.80 9.24 -0.93
CA MET A 54 -1.59 8.24 -0.23
C MET A 54 -0.76 7.46 0.80
N VAL A 55 0.47 7.08 0.47
CA VAL A 55 1.39 6.39 1.40
C VAL A 55 1.71 7.31 2.59
N VAL A 56 1.96 8.58 2.34
CA VAL A 56 2.18 9.60 3.39
C VAL A 56 0.94 9.73 4.27
N LEU A 57 -0.24 9.85 3.67
CA LEU A 57 -1.49 9.96 4.42
C LEU A 57 -1.75 8.72 5.27
N SER A 58 -1.55 7.51 4.72
CA SER A 58 -1.69 6.25 5.46
C SER A 58 -0.74 6.16 6.65
N THR A 59 0.46 6.75 6.52
CA THR A 59 1.42 6.80 7.61
C THR A 59 0.97 7.82 8.67
N TYR A 60 0.52 9.00 8.24
CA TYR A 60 0.05 10.05 9.13
C TYR A 60 -1.18 9.64 9.95
N THR A 61 -2.08 8.88 9.35
CA THR A 61 -3.30 8.37 10.00
C THR A 61 -3.08 7.03 10.73
N GLY A 62 -1.84 6.58 10.87
CA GLY A 62 -1.48 5.38 11.63
C GLY A 62 -1.91 5.48 13.10
N ILE A 63 -2.15 4.33 13.71
CA ILE A 63 -2.63 4.22 15.09
C ILE A 63 -1.49 3.70 15.94
N ASP A 64 -1.13 4.47 16.97
CA ASP A 64 -0.06 4.07 17.86
C ASP A 64 -0.54 2.97 18.83
N ILE A 65 0.16 1.84 18.80
CA ILE A 65 -0.02 0.71 19.69
C ILE A 65 1.31 0.47 20.39
N GLY A 66 1.35 0.77 21.70
CA GLY A 66 2.57 0.61 22.47
C GLY A 66 3.74 1.41 21.88
N SER A 67 4.74 0.69 21.40
CA SER A 67 5.98 1.27 20.85
C SER A 67 5.99 1.38 19.33
N TYR A 68 4.89 1.05 18.65
CA TYR A 68 4.81 1.00 17.18
C TYR A 68 3.53 1.66 16.67
N SER A 69 3.58 2.18 15.43
CA SER A 69 2.43 2.75 14.77
C SER A 69 1.89 1.76 13.73
N LEU A 70 0.70 1.23 13.97
CA LEU A 70 -0.03 0.37 13.06
C LEU A 70 -0.62 1.22 11.94
N ASN A 71 -0.27 0.91 10.69
CA ASN A 71 -0.67 1.72 9.53
C ASN A 71 -0.96 0.85 8.31
N THR A 72 -1.60 1.49 7.32
CA THR A 72 -2.05 0.85 6.09
C THR A 72 -1.22 1.26 4.87
N ARG A 73 0.03 1.72 5.07
CA ARG A 73 0.92 2.21 3.99
C ARG A 73 1.24 1.18 2.93
N VAL A 74 1.24 -0.12 3.28
CA VAL A 74 1.41 -1.22 2.33
C VAL A 74 0.36 -1.17 1.21
N ILE A 75 -0.88 -0.81 1.54
CA ILE A 75 -1.98 -0.70 0.58
C ILE A 75 -1.66 0.35 -0.49
N GLY A 76 -1.27 1.55 -0.06
CA GLY A 76 -0.92 2.64 -0.98
C GLY A 76 0.31 2.34 -1.83
N ALA A 77 1.39 1.82 -1.22
CA ALA A 77 2.64 1.52 -1.89
C ALA A 77 2.51 0.36 -2.89
N MET A 78 1.85 -0.75 -2.49
CA MET A 78 1.59 -1.87 -3.40
C MET A 78 0.64 -1.50 -4.52
N ALA A 79 -0.44 -0.76 -4.24
CA ALA A 79 -1.37 -0.29 -5.26
C ALA A 79 -0.67 0.61 -6.29
N ALA A 80 0.24 1.49 -5.86
CA ALA A 80 1.07 2.29 -6.76
C ALA A 80 1.84 1.41 -7.76
N GLY A 81 2.46 0.33 -7.26
CA GLY A 81 3.16 -0.64 -8.09
C GLY A 81 2.24 -1.44 -9.01
N LEU A 82 1.15 -2.01 -8.46
CA LEU A 82 0.20 -2.85 -9.20
C LEU A 82 -0.55 -2.08 -10.30
N LEU A 83 -0.93 -0.84 -10.04
CA LEU A 83 -1.70 0.00 -10.98
C LEU A 83 -0.78 0.84 -11.86
N GLY A 84 0.26 1.42 -11.27
CA GLY A 84 1.18 2.35 -11.92
C GLY A 84 2.41 1.71 -12.56
N GLY A 85 2.78 0.49 -12.19
CA GLY A 85 3.97 -0.23 -12.64
C GLY A 85 5.19 0.02 -11.76
N PRO A 86 6.35 -0.62 -12.08
CA PRO A 86 7.49 -0.65 -11.19
C PRO A 86 8.09 0.73 -10.90
N ILE A 87 8.10 1.63 -11.89
CA ILE A 87 8.63 2.98 -11.72
C ILE A 87 7.74 3.80 -10.78
N VAL A 88 6.43 3.75 -10.99
CA VAL A 88 5.47 4.45 -10.12
C VAL A 88 5.50 3.87 -8.71
N GLY A 89 5.54 2.54 -8.59
CA GLY A 89 5.65 1.87 -7.29
C GLY A 89 6.91 2.27 -6.52
N LEU A 90 8.06 2.32 -7.21
CA LEU A 90 9.33 2.73 -6.61
C LEU A 90 9.27 4.19 -6.12
N TYR A 91 8.87 5.13 -6.97
CA TYR A 91 8.88 6.55 -6.59
C TYR A 91 7.79 6.90 -5.57
N ALA A 92 6.60 6.31 -5.67
CA ALA A 92 5.54 6.50 -4.67
C ALA A 92 5.96 5.98 -3.29
N SER A 93 6.55 4.79 -3.26
CA SER A 93 7.07 4.21 -2.01
C SER A 93 8.29 4.94 -1.48
N LEU A 94 9.13 5.52 -2.34
CA LEU A 94 10.26 6.36 -1.93
C LEU A 94 9.77 7.65 -1.23
N ILE A 95 8.74 8.30 -1.76
CA ILE A 95 8.11 9.47 -1.12
C ILE A 95 7.61 9.08 0.28
N GLY A 96 6.90 7.95 0.39
CA GLY A 96 6.41 7.45 1.67
C GLY A 96 7.53 7.05 2.63
N ALA A 97 8.58 6.39 2.13
CA ALA A 97 9.73 5.97 2.91
C ALA A 97 10.51 7.17 3.51
N ILE A 98 10.72 8.20 2.71
CA ILE A 98 11.34 9.45 3.19
C ILE A 98 10.49 10.08 4.29
N TYR A 99 9.17 10.15 4.09
CA TYR A 99 8.27 10.68 5.11
C TYR A 99 8.33 9.88 6.40
N VAL A 100 8.22 8.54 6.32
CA VAL A 100 8.32 7.65 7.49
C VAL A 100 9.64 7.84 8.22
N TYR A 101 10.75 7.86 7.49
CA TYR A 101 12.07 8.00 8.09
C TYR A 101 12.24 9.33 8.85
N LEU A 102 11.74 10.43 8.30
CA LEU A 102 11.91 11.78 8.87
C LEU A 102 10.88 12.10 9.97
N PHE A 103 9.65 11.59 9.85
CA PHE A 103 8.52 12.03 10.67
C PHE A 103 7.88 10.92 11.51
N SER A 104 8.50 9.73 11.60
CA SER A 104 7.98 8.66 12.46
C SER A 104 7.99 9.09 13.92
N ALA A 105 6.87 8.88 14.62
CA ALA A 105 6.78 9.06 16.06
C ALA A 105 7.71 8.10 16.84
N HIS A 106 7.95 6.92 16.25
CA HIS A 106 8.77 5.85 16.83
C HIS A 106 10.07 5.68 16.07
N GLN A 107 11.07 6.50 16.38
CA GLN A 107 12.35 6.55 15.65
C GLN A 107 13.11 5.20 15.62
N ALA A 108 12.95 4.36 16.64
CA ALA A 108 13.56 3.03 16.70
C ALA A 108 13.13 2.14 15.52
N PHE A 109 11.95 2.36 14.96
CA PHE A 109 11.38 1.60 13.84
C PHE A 109 11.44 2.34 12.49
N ALA A 110 11.86 3.60 12.48
CA ALA A 110 11.79 4.46 11.31
C ALA A 110 12.55 3.88 10.10
N MET A 111 13.76 3.35 10.33
CA MET A 111 14.58 2.76 9.27
C MET A 111 13.97 1.47 8.72
N ALA A 112 13.51 0.58 9.59
CA ALA A 112 12.82 -0.65 9.19
C ALA A 112 11.58 -0.34 8.35
N SER A 113 10.77 0.58 8.84
CA SER A 113 9.53 1.03 8.20
C SER A 113 9.76 1.74 6.86
N ALA A 114 10.82 2.52 6.72
CA ALA A 114 11.18 3.15 5.45
C ALA A 114 11.61 2.11 4.42
N PHE A 115 12.45 1.15 4.83
CA PHE A 115 12.92 0.09 3.94
C PHE A 115 11.79 -0.83 3.48
N SER A 116 10.93 -1.28 4.39
CA SER A 116 9.76 -2.10 4.04
C SER A 116 8.78 -1.35 3.13
N THR A 117 8.59 -0.05 3.32
CA THR A 117 7.74 0.76 2.44
C THR A 117 8.25 0.74 1.00
N MET A 118 9.57 0.85 0.79
CA MET A 118 10.17 0.72 -0.55
C MET A 118 9.96 -0.69 -1.13
N MET A 119 10.12 -1.73 -0.32
CA MET A 119 9.85 -3.11 -0.74
C MET A 119 8.39 -3.30 -1.19
N PHE A 120 7.43 -2.72 -0.51
CA PHE A 120 6.02 -2.81 -0.90
C PHE A 120 5.76 -2.28 -2.31
N GLY A 121 6.31 -1.10 -2.65
CA GLY A 121 6.19 -0.53 -3.99
C GLY A 121 6.87 -1.37 -5.06
N LEU A 122 8.04 -1.93 -4.76
CA LEU A 122 8.77 -2.83 -5.66
C LEU A 122 8.04 -4.16 -5.87
N LEU A 123 7.49 -4.76 -4.81
CA LEU A 123 6.68 -5.97 -4.90
C LEU A 123 5.46 -5.75 -5.78
N GLY A 124 4.68 -4.68 -5.52
CA GLY A 124 3.56 -4.31 -6.37
C GLY A 124 3.96 -4.12 -7.83
N GLY A 125 5.06 -3.40 -8.06
CA GLY A 125 5.60 -3.15 -9.42
C GLY A 125 6.09 -4.41 -10.13
N GLY A 126 6.69 -5.37 -9.41
CA GLY A 126 7.09 -6.67 -9.95
C GLY A 126 5.91 -7.52 -10.41
N PHE A 127 4.77 -7.43 -9.71
CA PHE A 127 3.54 -8.11 -10.08
C PHE A 127 2.67 -7.36 -11.10
N TYR A 128 3.07 -6.14 -11.48
CA TYR A 128 2.36 -5.34 -12.47
C TYR A 128 2.03 -6.06 -13.78
N PRO A 129 2.98 -6.75 -14.47
CA PRO A 129 2.67 -7.42 -15.74
C PRO A 129 1.64 -8.55 -15.59
N TYR A 130 1.64 -9.22 -14.44
CA TYR A 130 0.66 -10.26 -14.12
C TYR A 130 -0.71 -9.64 -13.87
N PHE A 131 -0.74 -8.54 -13.12
CA PHE A 131 -1.95 -7.80 -12.80
C PHE A 131 -2.62 -7.23 -14.06
N GLN A 132 -1.87 -6.58 -14.95
CA GLN A 132 -2.38 -5.99 -16.20
C GLN A 132 -2.93 -7.03 -17.20
N ARG A 133 -2.48 -8.27 -17.14
CA ARG A 133 -3.01 -9.35 -17.98
C ARG A 133 -4.39 -9.85 -17.55
N GLY A 134 -4.98 -9.31 -16.50
CA GLY A 134 -6.28 -9.74 -15.95
C GLY A 134 -6.31 -11.16 -15.41
N LYS A 135 -5.16 -11.83 -15.25
CA LYS A 135 -5.06 -13.22 -14.78
C LYS A 135 -5.04 -13.36 -13.26
N TRP A 136 -5.00 -12.23 -12.54
CA TRP A 136 -4.96 -12.20 -11.10
C TRP A 136 -6.31 -12.57 -10.47
N LYS A 137 -6.24 -13.16 -9.28
CA LYS A 137 -7.39 -13.46 -8.44
C LYS A 137 -7.24 -12.71 -7.11
N TYR A 138 -8.33 -12.50 -6.41
CA TYR A 138 -8.29 -11.89 -5.08
C TYR A 138 -7.38 -12.66 -4.11
N GLN A 139 -7.30 -13.99 -4.26
CA GLN A 139 -6.39 -14.84 -3.48
C GLN A 139 -4.92 -14.48 -3.72
N ASP A 140 -4.53 -14.15 -4.95
CA ASP A 140 -3.15 -13.78 -5.29
C ASP A 140 -2.75 -12.46 -4.62
N LEU A 141 -3.67 -11.47 -4.63
CA LEU A 141 -3.45 -10.20 -3.94
C LEU A 141 -3.37 -10.38 -2.42
N PHE A 142 -4.25 -11.21 -1.86
CA PHE A 142 -4.23 -11.53 -0.45
C PHE A 142 -2.88 -12.16 -0.04
N LEU A 143 -2.44 -13.19 -0.76
CA LEU A 143 -1.17 -13.87 -0.51
C LEU A 143 0.04 -12.95 -0.72
N LEU A 144 0.00 -12.11 -1.76
CA LEU A 144 1.07 -11.14 -2.02
C LEU A 144 1.19 -10.14 -0.86
N THR A 145 0.06 -9.68 -0.31
CA THR A 145 0.07 -8.76 0.83
C THR A 145 0.53 -9.46 2.11
N CYS A 146 0.08 -10.69 2.36
CA CYS A 146 0.60 -11.47 3.48
C CYS A 146 2.13 -11.64 3.39
N PHE A 147 2.65 -11.92 2.20
CA PHE A 147 4.09 -12.00 1.96
C PHE A 147 4.78 -10.66 2.22
N ALA A 148 4.21 -9.55 1.76
CA ALA A 148 4.75 -8.22 2.00
C ALA A 148 4.82 -7.90 3.50
N GLU A 149 3.79 -8.24 4.27
CA GLU A 149 3.77 -8.06 5.72
C GLU A 149 4.82 -8.93 6.44
N VAL A 150 5.03 -10.16 5.99
CA VAL A 150 6.12 -10.99 6.51
C VAL A 150 7.48 -10.34 6.24
N CYS A 151 7.67 -9.75 5.06
CA CYS A 151 8.88 -9.00 4.74
C CYS A 151 9.05 -7.76 5.64
N ASP A 152 7.95 -7.05 5.99
CA ASP A 152 8.00 -5.94 6.97
C ASP A 152 8.50 -6.43 8.33
N MET A 153 8.00 -7.55 8.82
CA MET A 153 8.44 -8.15 10.09
C MET A 153 9.92 -8.53 10.06
N VAL A 154 10.41 -9.05 8.95
CA VAL A 154 11.83 -9.32 8.76
C VAL A 154 12.65 -8.02 8.79
N CYS A 155 12.16 -6.95 8.18
CA CYS A 155 12.79 -5.63 8.27
C CYS A 155 12.81 -5.10 9.71
N LEU A 156 11.70 -5.25 10.45
CA LEU A 156 11.65 -4.88 11.87
C LEU A 156 12.72 -5.62 12.68
N LEU A 157 12.84 -6.94 12.51
CA LEU A 157 13.86 -7.74 13.20
C LEU A 157 15.29 -7.33 12.83
N ARG A 158 15.52 -6.92 11.58
CA ARG A 158 16.87 -6.63 11.06
C ARG A 158 17.38 -5.24 11.42
N PHE A 159 16.48 -4.25 11.46
CA PHE A 159 16.84 -2.84 11.58
C PHE A 159 16.48 -2.20 12.92
N THR A 160 15.72 -2.88 13.78
CA THR A 160 15.34 -2.35 15.10
C THR A 160 16.30 -2.85 16.18
N VAL A 161 16.74 -1.94 17.04
CA VAL A 161 17.62 -2.24 18.18
C VAL A 161 16.99 -1.66 19.43
N PRO A 162 16.87 -2.43 20.52
CA PRO A 162 17.23 -3.85 20.68
C PRO A 162 16.25 -4.80 19.96
N VAL A 163 16.72 -6.00 19.59
CA VAL A 163 15.91 -7.03 18.88
C VAL A 163 14.69 -7.47 19.70
N GLU A 164 14.80 -7.49 21.01
CA GLU A 164 13.68 -7.80 21.94
C GLU A 164 12.50 -6.86 21.73
N MET A 165 12.76 -5.58 21.46
CA MET A 165 11.73 -4.59 21.15
C MET A 165 11.01 -4.95 19.84
N ALA A 166 11.74 -5.37 18.80
CA ALA A 166 11.16 -5.82 17.55
C ALA A 166 10.30 -7.09 17.72
N LEU A 167 10.80 -8.07 18.49
CA LEU A 167 10.08 -9.32 18.76
C LEU A 167 8.75 -9.07 19.49
N ASN A 168 8.78 -8.27 20.55
CA ASN A 168 7.58 -7.93 21.30
C ASN A 168 6.55 -7.21 20.42
N THR A 169 7.01 -6.25 19.60
CA THR A 169 6.17 -5.53 18.67
C THR A 169 5.53 -6.50 17.64
N ILE A 170 6.32 -7.38 17.02
CA ILE A 170 5.82 -8.35 16.05
C ILE A 170 4.76 -9.27 16.64
N LEU A 171 4.99 -9.77 17.87
CA LEU A 171 4.01 -10.63 18.54
C LEU A 171 2.69 -9.93 18.81
N GLU A 172 2.72 -8.63 19.05
CA GLU A 172 1.53 -7.82 19.35
C GLU A 172 0.75 -7.44 18.08
N ILE A 173 1.45 -7.04 17.00
CA ILE A 173 0.82 -6.40 15.84
C ILE A 173 0.69 -7.30 14.60
N SER A 174 1.43 -8.42 14.49
CA SER A 174 1.54 -9.20 13.25
C SER A 174 0.18 -9.65 12.70
N LEU A 175 -0.64 -10.29 13.54
CA LEU A 175 -1.92 -10.82 13.11
C LEU A 175 -2.90 -9.70 12.69
N PRO A 176 -3.15 -8.65 13.49
CA PRO A 176 -4.01 -7.55 13.07
C PRO A 176 -3.49 -6.83 11.83
N MET A 177 -2.17 -6.60 11.67
CA MET A 177 -1.62 -5.97 10.48
C MET A 177 -1.85 -6.79 9.21
N ILE A 178 -1.53 -8.09 9.24
CA ILE A 178 -1.71 -8.98 8.09
C ILE A 178 -3.19 -8.99 7.65
N LEU A 179 -4.11 -9.24 8.59
CA LEU A 179 -5.53 -9.33 8.26
C LEU A 179 -6.09 -8.00 7.74
N LEU A 180 -5.72 -6.91 8.37
CA LEU A 180 -6.18 -5.57 8.03
C LEU A 180 -5.68 -5.15 6.64
N ASN A 181 -4.38 -5.27 6.40
CA ASN A 181 -3.76 -4.82 5.17
C ASN A 181 -4.12 -5.72 4.00
N ALA A 182 -4.18 -7.05 4.20
CA ALA A 182 -4.62 -7.99 3.17
C ALA A 182 -6.10 -7.78 2.79
N SER A 183 -6.98 -7.49 3.75
CA SER A 183 -8.37 -7.14 3.45
C SER A 183 -8.47 -5.75 2.80
N GLY A 184 -7.68 -4.80 3.29
CA GLY A 184 -7.68 -3.43 2.79
C GLY A 184 -7.24 -3.33 1.32
N ILE A 185 -6.20 -4.06 0.89
CA ILE A 185 -5.75 -4.06 -0.50
C ILE A 185 -6.82 -4.65 -1.44
N LEU A 186 -7.54 -5.68 -1.00
CA LEU A 186 -8.62 -6.27 -1.79
C LEU A 186 -9.74 -5.26 -2.04
N ILE A 187 -10.18 -4.56 -1.00
CA ILE A 187 -11.22 -3.53 -1.11
C ILE A 187 -10.71 -2.37 -1.95
N PHE A 188 -9.46 -1.94 -1.74
CA PHE A 188 -8.84 -0.85 -2.49
C PHE A 188 -8.81 -1.17 -4.00
N ILE A 189 -8.26 -2.31 -4.37
CA ILE A 189 -8.14 -2.72 -5.78
C ILE A 189 -9.52 -2.97 -6.41
N SER A 190 -10.50 -3.47 -5.65
CA SER A 190 -11.86 -3.66 -6.16
C SER A 190 -12.49 -2.33 -6.62
N SER A 191 -12.12 -1.21 -6.00
CA SER A 191 -12.57 0.13 -6.43
C SER A 191 -12.10 0.51 -7.84
N PHE A 192 -11.00 -0.09 -8.31
CA PHE A 192 -10.46 0.11 -9.66
C PHE A 192 -10.95 -0.95 -10.67
N ASN A 193 -11.54 -2.04 -10.20
CA ASN A 193 -11.95 -3.16 -11.06
C ASN A 193 -12.95 -2.73 -12.15
N HIS A 194 -13.84 -1.79 -11.83
CA HIS A 194 -14.80 -1.22 -12.77
C HIS A 194 -14.12 -0.61 -14.02
N MET A 195 -12.95 0.00 -13.84
CA MET A 195 -12.18 0.60 -14.95
C MET A 195 -11.67 -0.48 -15.92
N PHE A 196 -11.14 -1.58 -15.37
CA PHE A 196 -10.62 -2.68 -16.19
C PHE A 196 -11.73 -3.39 -16.96
N ILE A 197 -12.89 -3.61 -16.33
CA ILE A 197 -14.07 -4.20 -16.98
C ILE A 197 -14.56 -3.32 -18.15
N GLN A 198 -14.63 -2.00 -17.96
CA GLN A 198 -15.04 -1.09 -19.04
C GLN A 198 -14.06 -1.11 -20.21
N GLN A 199 -12.75 -1.16 -19.95
CA GLN A 199 -11.73 -1.25 -20.98
C GLN A 199 -11.84 -2.55 -21.78
N ASP A 200 -12.08 -3.69 -21.12
CA ASP A 200 -12.25 -4.98 -21.79
C ASP A 200 -13.49 -4.99 -22.69
N ILE A 201 -14.59 -4.35 -22.25
CA ILE A 201 -15.79 -4.20 -23.07
C ILE A 201 -15.53 -3.33 -24.29
N GLU A 202 -14.79 -2.24 -24.16
CA GLU A 202 -14.43 -1.36 -25.27
C GLU A 202 -13.50 -2.05 -26.28
N ARG A 203 -12.50 -2.80 -25.79
CA ARG A 203 -11.60 -3.60 -26.66
C ARG A 203 -12.32 -4.71 -27.42
N SER A 204 -13.33 -5.33 -26.83
CA SER A 204 -14.11 -6.40 -27.49
C SER A 204 -15.10 -5.87 -28.53
N ARG A 205 -15.33 -4.57 -28.62
CA ARG A 205 -16.20 -3.91 -29.61
C ARG A 205 -15.45 -3.37 -30.83
N GLN A 206 -14.12 -3.36 -30.78
CA GLN A 206 -13.23 -2.98 -31.90
C GLN A 206 -12.75 -4.18 -32.66
#